data_74c2b591062437b329934e6206cd261c
#
_entry.id   74c2b591062437b329934e6206cd261c
#
_cell.length_a   1.000
_cell.length_b   1.000
_cell.length_c   1.000
_cell.angle_alpha   90.00
_cell.angle_beta   90.00
_cell.angle_gamma   90.00
#
_symmetry.space_group_name_H-M   'P 1'
#
loop_
_entity.id
_entity.type
_entity.pdbx_description
1 polymer ?
#
loop_
_entity_poly.entity_id
_entity_poly.type
_entity_poly.pdbx_seq_one_letter_code
_entity_poly.pdbx_strand_id
1 'polypeptide(L)'
;MLGPQASGKSSFIKMNNLQNYTISGDEIRIRLNGINSNNGHPQINFVPQTESIVWHIFYEELDTRLQNKLPTVIDNTNLAAHGFNPINDILKRVPIDYQVYVIDCFKPLLNSKDPFSEKSLNHALKILAQRNHDREYSVNMDIIKRFVDYHKDFKIPDKVKVISSADLQQAQDIIDMVLNYR
;
A
#
# COMPACT_ATOMS: atom_id res chain seq x y z
N MET A 1 -3.86 2.43 0.09
CA MET A 1 -3.48 1.67 -1.13
C MET A 1 -3.49 0.18 -0.82
N LEU A 2 -3.81 -0.70 -1.77
CA LEU A 2 -3.86 -2.16 -1.60
C LEU A 2 -3.07 -2.85 -2.71
N GLY A 3 -2.38 -3.94 -2.39
CA GLY A 3 -1.68 -4.78 -3.36
C GLY A 3 -0.28 -5.20 -2.89
N PRO A 4 0.27 -6.28 -3.47
CA PRO A 4 1.62 -6.73 -3.19
C PRO A 4 2.67 -5.69 -3.61
N GLN A 5 3.92 -5.92 -3.24
CA GLN A 5 5.03 -5.11 -3.73
C GLN A 5 5.06 -5.16 -5.27
N ALA A 6 5.53 -4.09 -5.89
CA ALA A 6 5.56 -3.89 -7.36
C ALA A 6 4.19 -3.83 -8.07
N SER A 7 3.06 -3.81 -7.35
CA SER A 7 1.72 -3.66 -7.97
C SER A 7 1.45 -2.26 -8.55
N GLY A 8 2.26 -1.25 -8.21
CA GLY A 8 2.13 0.12 -8.73
C GLY A 8 1.60 1.14 -7.73
N LYS A 9 1.47 0.82 -6.44
CA LYS A 9 1.00 1.74 -5.39
C LYS A 9 1.76 3.07 -5.36
N SER A 10 3.07 3.00 -5.14
CA SER A 10 3.91 4.20 -5.05
C SER A 10 3.98 4.96 -6.38
N SER A 11 3.90 4.26 -7.52
CA SER A 11 3.78 4.90 -8.83
C SER A 11 2.47 5.66 -8.96
N PHE A 12 1.36 5.09 -8.51
CA PHE A 12 0.06 5.76 -8.49
C PHE A 12 0.11 7.03 -7.62
N ILE A 13 0.68 6.94 -6.43
CA ILE A 13 0.87 8.07 -5.51
C ILE A 13 1.68 9.19 -6.19
N LYS A 14 2.81 8.83 -6.80
CA LYS A 14 3.70 9.78 -7.47
C LYS A 14 3.04 10.46 -8.68
N MET A 15 2.37 9.70 -9.53
CA MET A 15 1.69 10.21 -10.72
C MET A 15 0.56 11.18 -10.39
N ASN A 16 -0.04 11.05 -9.22
CA ASN A 16 -1.18 11.86 -8.78
C ASN A 16 -0.80 12.92 -7.73
N ASN A 17 0.48 13.20 -7.52
CA ASN A 17 1.00 14.21 -6.59
C ASN A 17 0.51 14.02 -5.14
N LEU A 18 0.34 12.77 -4.69
CA LEU A 18 -0.18 12.44 -3.37
C LEU A 18 0.92 12.25 -2.30
N GLN A 19 2.19 12.47 -2.63
CA GLN A 19 3.32 12.20 -1.73
C GLN A 19 3.20 12.96 -0.40
N ASN A 20 2.79 14.23 -0.44
CA ASN A 20 2.66 15.07 0.75
C ASN A 20 1.50 14.65 1.69
N TYR A 21 0.62 13.79 1.21
CA TYR A 21 -0.49 13.21 1.98
C TYR A 21 -0.20 11.80 2.45
N THR A 22 0.96 11.24 2.06
CA THR A 22 1.25 9.81 2.19
C THR A 22 2.10 9.51 3.43
N ILE A 23 1.69 8.46 4.15
CA ILE A 23 2.51 7.78 5.16
C ILE A 23 2.98 6.46 4.56
N SER A 24 4.29 6.22 4.56
CA SER A 24 4.90 5.02 4.00
C SER A 24 5.80 4.33 5.02
N GLY A 25 5.51 3.05 5.30
CA GLY A 25 6.37 2.23 6.15
C GLY A 25 7.78 2.05 5.56
N ASP A 26 7.90 1.99 4.24
CA ASP A 26 9.18 1.85 3.56
C ASP A 26 10.03 3.14 3.67
N GLU A 27 9.43 4.32 3.57
CA GLU A 27 10.13 5.59 3.79
C GLU A 27 10.61 5.73 5.25
N ILE A 28 9.81 5.29 6.22
CA ILE A 28 10.23 5.27 7.63
C ILE A 28 11.41 4.32 7.81
N ARG A 29 11.40 3.12 7.20
CA ARG A 29 12.53 2.18 7.24
C ARG A 29 13.79 2.79 6.65
N ILE A 30 13.70 3.46 5.51
CA ILE A 30 14.85 4.12 4.87
C ILE A 30 15.43 5.18 5.80
N ARG A 31 14.60 5.99 6.44
CA ARG A 31 15.07 7.02 7.39
C ARG A 31 15.76 6.43 8.64
N LEU A 32 15.28 5.29 9.13
CA LEU A 32 15.83 4.67 10.35
C LEU A 32 17.01 3.76 10.07
N ASN A 33 16.94 2.97 9.01
CA ASN A 33 17.87 1.85 8.80
C ASN A 33 18.76 2.05 7.57
N GLY A 34 18.44 3.03 6.71
CA GLY A 34 19.15 3.25 5.46
C GLY A 34 18.83 2.20 4.39
N ILE A 35 19.72 2.15 3.41
CA ILE A 35 19.66 1.27 2.26
C ILE A 35 20.92 0.41 2.27
N ASN A 36 20.77 -0.87 1.97
CA ASN A 36 21.89 -1.78 1.72
C ASN A 36 21.96 -2.16 0.24
N SER A 37 23.01 -2.86 -0.15
CA SER A 37 23.16 -3.42 -1.50
C SER A 37 23.25 -4.93 -1.41
N ASN A 38 22.40 -5.60 -2.16
CA ASN A 38 22.46 -7.05 -2.32
C ASN A 38 22.71 -7.38 -3.80
N ASN A 39 23.85 -8.00 -4.10
CA ASN A 39 24.29 -8.31 -5.46
C ASN A 39 24.24 -7.11 -6.42
N GLY A 40 24.64 -5.92 -5.93
CA GLY A 40 24.63 -4.68 -6.73
C GLY A 40 23.27 -3.99 -6.85
N HIS A 41 22.20 -4.56 -6.30
CA HIS A 41 20.88 -3.94 -6.32
C HIS A 41 20.57 -3.30 -4.96
N PRO A 42 20.18 -2.00 -4.93
CA PRO A 42 19.76 -1.35 -3.71
C PRO A 42 18.53 -2.03 -3.11
N GLN A 43 18.54 -2.21 -1.79
CA GLN A 43 17.42 -2.75 -1.04
C GLN A 43 17.20 -1.92 0.23
N ILE A 44 15.95 -1.78 0.65
CA ILE A 44 15.62 -1.20 1.95
C ILE A 44 16.20 -2.12 3.03
N ASN A 45 16.98 -1.54 3.92
CA ASN A 45 17.59 -2.31 4.99
C ASN A 45 16.54 -2.68 6.05
N PHE A 46 16.11 -3.94 6.01
CA PHE A 46 15.17 -4.49 6.98
C PHE A 46 15.89 -4.96 8.22
N VAL A 47 15.71 -4.24 9.33
CA VAL A 47 16.31 -4.54 10.64
C VAL A 47 15.18 -4.97 11.59
N PRO A 48 15.07 -6.26 11.96
CA PRO A 48 13.97 -6.75 12.79
C PRO A 48 13.81 -6.03 14.12
N GLN A 49 14.92 -5.58 14.72
CA GLN A 49 14.94 -4.87 16.00
C GLN A 49 14.27 -3.47 15.92
N THR A 50 14.21 -2.87 14.75
CA THR A 50 13.61 -1.54 14.55
C THR A 50 12.16 -1.61 14.03
N GLU A 51 11.64 -2.77 13.66
CA GLU A 51 10.30 -2.88 13.07
C GLU A 51 9.19 -2.37 14.02
N SER A 52 9.31 -2.61 15.31
CA SER A 52 8.36 -2.05 16.29
C SER A 52 8.38 -0.52 16.30
N ILE A 53 9.55 0.09 16.12
CA ILE A 53 9.74 1.54 16.06
C ILE A 53 9.15 2.08 14.74
N VAL A 54 9.37 1.39 13.60
CA VAL A 54 8.78 1.75 12.31
C VAL A 54 7.26 1.83 12.42
N TRP A 55 6.64 0.81 13.00
CA TRP A 55 5.18 0.77 13.14
C TRP A 55 4.65 1.76 14.17
N HIS A 56 5.41 2.00 15.25
CA HIS A 56 5.06 3.04 16.21
C HIS A 56 5.01 4.42 15.54
N ILE A 57 6.08 4.81 14.82
CA ILE A 57 6.13 6.08 14.08
C ILE A 57 4.97 6.16 13.05
N PHE A 58 4.73 5.08 12.32
CA PHE A 58 3.68 5.02 11.32
C PHE A 58 2.29 5.28 11.91
N TYR A 59 1.96 4.63 13.02
CA TYR A 59 0.64 4.78 13.64
C TYR A 59 0.49 6.09 14.41
N GLU A 60 1.54 6.61 15.01
CA GLU A 60 1.53 7.94 15.63
C GLU A 60 1.33 9.04 14.58
N GLU A 61 1.99 8.94 13.43
CA GLU A 61 1.79 9.86 12.32
C GLU A 61 0.34 9.78 11.79
N LEU A 62 -0.18 8.57 11.62
CA LEU A 62 -1.56 8.36 11.19
C LEU A 62 -2.54 8.96 12.19
N ASP A 63 -2.42 8.66 13.48
CA ASP A 63 -3.29 9.19 14.52
C ASP A 63 -3.26 10.73 14.55
N THR A 64 -2.06 11.30 14.53
CA THR A 64 -1.85 12.76 14.51
C THR A 64 -2.53 13.42 13.31
N ARG A 65 -2.39 12.85 12.10
CA ARG A 65 -3.02 13.39 10.90
C ARG A 65 -4.55 13.32 11.00
N LEU A 66 -5.09 12.19 11.44
CA LEU A 66 -6.53 12.01 11.57
C LEU A 66 -7.13 12.89 12.66
N GLN A 67 -6.47 13.08 13.81
CA GLN A 67 -6.92 14.01 14.86
C GLN A 67 -6.99 15.47 14.35
N ASN A 68 -6.10 15.84 13.45
CA ASN A 68 -6.06 17.15 12.81
C ASN A 68 -6.91 17.24 11.54
N LYS A 69 -7.76 16.27 11.26
CA LYS A 69 -8.67 16.21 10.09
C LYS A 69 -7.95 16.24 8.75
N LEU A 70 -6.71 15.79 8.67
CA LEU A 70 -5.93 15.84 7.45
C LEU A 70 -6.23 14.64 6.56
N PRO A 71 -6.43 14.83 5.25
CA PRO A 71 -6.52 13.74 4.31
C PRO A 71 -5.21 12.94 4.32
N THR A 72 -5.33 11.62 4.32
CA THR A 72 -4.17 10.74 4.52
C THR A 72 -4.21 9.58 3.55
N VAL A 73 -3.09 9.36 2.88
CA VAL A 73 -2.85 8.22 1.99
C VAL A 73 -1.89 7.27 2.71
N ILE A 74 -2.24 5.99 2.74
CA ILE A 74 -1.39 4.95 3.32
C ILE A 74 -0.75 4.14 2.19
N ASP A 75 0.58 4.25 2.05
CA ASP A 75 1.38 3.43 1.14
C ASP A 75 1.99 2.25 1.90
N ASN A 76 1.22 1.17 1.93
CA ASN A 76 1.64 -0.11 2.47
C ASN A 76 0.93 -1.22 1.69
N THR A 77 1.33 -2.49 1.85
CA THR A 77 0.65 -3.61 1.20
C THR A 77 -0.79 -3.77 1.69
N ASN A 78 -1.04 -3.52 2.98
CA ASN A 78 -2.34 -3.58 3.66
C ASN A 78 -3.11 -4.91 3.50
N LEU A 79 -2.40 -5.97 3.11
CA LEU A 79 -2.98 -7.28 2.78
C LEU A 79 -2.96 -8.27 3.94
N ALA A 80 -2.09 -8.08 4.92
CA ALA A 80 -2.08 -8.90 6.11
C ALA A 80 -3.17 -8.44 7.07
N ALA A 81 -3.82 -9.36 7.77
CA ALA A 81 -4.84 -9.07 8.77
C ALA A 81 -4.37 -8.04 9.83
N HIS A 82 -3.07 -8.05 10.12
CA HIS A 82 -2.44 -7.10 11.04
C HIS A 82 -2.36 -5.67 10.48
N GLY A 83 -2.36 -5.49 9.15
CA GLY A 83 -2.19 -4.16 8.54
C GLY A 83 -3.44 -3.29 8.66
N PHE A 84 -4.64 -3.87 8.60
CA PHE A 84 -5.89 -3.12 8.62
C PHE A 84 -6.47 -2.93 10.03
N ASN A 85 -6.28 -3.90 10.92
CA ASN A 85 -6.84 -3.84 12.27
C ASN A 85 -6.36 -2.62 13.09
N PRO A 86 -5.05 -2.31 13.17
CA PRO A 86 -4.58 -1.11 13.86
C PRO A 86 -5.13 0.20 13.26
N ILE A 87 -5.29 0.25 11.93
CA ILE A 87 -5.90 1.40 11.25
C ILE A 87 -7.35 1.57 11.70
N ASN A 88 -8.13 0.47 11.71
CA ASN A 88 -9.50 0.49 12.20
C ASN A 88 -9.62 0.93 13.67
N ASP A 89 -8.68 0.51 14.50
CA ASP A 89 -8.68 0.88 15.92
C ASP A 89 -8.36 2.35 16.13
N ILE A 90 -7.53 2.95 15.28
CA ILE A 90 -7.31 4.39 15.25
C ILE A 90 -8.57 5.11 14.77
N LEU A 91 -9.17 4.67 13.66
CA LEU A 91 -10.39 5.27 13.12
C LEU A 91 -11.56 5.29 14.11
N LYS A 92 -11.69 4.27 14.97
CA LYS A 92 -12.72 4.23 16.03
C LYS A 92 -12.50 5.26 17.14
N ARG A 93 -11.26 5.69 17.36
CA ARG A 93 -10.89 6.63 18.43
C ARG A 93 -10.96 8.09 18.01
N VAL A 94 -10.83 8.37 16.72
CA VAL A 94 -10.92 9.76 16.22
C VAL A 94 -12.37 10.24 16.24
N PRO A 95 -12.64 11.48 16.68
CA PRO A 95 -14.01 12.00 16.88
C PRO A 95 -14.70 12.43 15.56
N ILE A 96 -14.28 11.88 14.44
CA ILE A 96 -14.71 12.29 13.11
C ILE A 96 -15.06 11.06 12.28
N ASP A 97 -16.13 11.15 11.51
CA ASP A 97 -16.52 10.11 10.57
C ASP A 97 -15.69 10.26 9.29
N TYR A 98 -14.64 9.41 9.15
CA TYR A 98 -13.81 9.37 7.97
C TYR A 98 -14.40 8.49 6.89
N GLN A 99 -14.36 8.97 5.65
CA GLN A 99 -14.59 8.12 4.48
C GLN A 99 -13.30 7.40 4.14
N VAL A 100 -13.34 6.06 4.15
CA VAL A 100 -12.18 5.22 3.86
C VAL A 100 -12.33 4.60 2.47
N TYR A 101 -11.37 4.87 1.62
CA TYR A 101 -11.27 4.31 0.29
C TYR A 101 -10.06 3.39 0.19
N VAL A 102 -10.23 2.25 -0.45
CA VAL A 102 -9.12 1.35 -0.81
C VAL A 102 -8.93 1.40 -2.31
N ILE A 103 -7.77 1.84 -2.76
CA ILE A 103 -7.37 1.77 -4.17
C ILE A 103 -6.56 0.49 -4.36
N ASP A 104 -7.15 -0.46 -5.07
CA ASP A 104 -6.54 -1.75 -5.37
C ASP A 104 -5.70 -1.66 -6.65
N CYS A 105 -4.38 -1.70 -6.48
CA CYS A 105 -3.40 -1.65 -7.57
C CYS A 105 -3.03 -3.03 -8.11
N PHE A 106 -3.50 -4.11 -7.50
CA PHE A 106 -3.24 -5.47 -7.99
C PHE A 106 -4.35 -5.99 -8.89
N LYS A 107 -5.60 -5.65 -8.60
CA LYS A 107 -6.76 -6.05 -9.40
C LYS A 107 -6.59 -5.85 -10.90
N PRO A 108 -6.00 -4.74 -11.42
CA PRO A 108 -5.78 -4.54 -12.85
C PRO A 108 -4.83 -5.55 -13.51
N LEU A 109 -4.02 -6.26 -12.72
CA LEU A 109 -3.08 -7.26 -13.23
C LEU A 109 -3.71 -8.65 -13.36
N LEU A 110 -4.92 -8.82 -12.83
CA LEU A 110 -5.65 -10.08 -12.81
C LEU A 110 -6.64 -10.18 -13.98
N ASN A 111 -6.94 -11.41 -14.38
CA ASN A 111 -7.98 -11.66 -15.37
C ASN A 111 -9.35 -11.29 -14.79
N SER A 112 -10.12 -10.48 -15.48
CA SER A 112 -11.43 -10.01 -15.02
C SER A 112 -12.49 -11.11 -14.84
N LYS A 113 -12.39 -12.21 -15.62
CA LYS A 113 -13.36 -13.32 -15.59
C LYS A 113 -13.02 -14.35 -14.50
N ASP A 114 -11.72 -14.61 -14.31
CA ASP A 114 -11.23 -15.58 -13.32
C ASP A 114 -9.92 -15.06 -12.71
N PRO A 115 -10.04 -14.10 -11.77
CA PRO A 115 -8.87 -13.37 -11.26
C PRO A 115 -7.88 -14.25 -10.50
N PHE A 116 -8.36 -15.30 -9.85
CA PHE A 116 -7.52 -16.17 -9.00
C PHE A 116 -7.20 -17.52 -9.63
N SER A 117 -7.46 -17.71 -10.93
CA SER A 117 -6.96 -18.87 -11.64
C SER A 117 -5.44 -18.89 -11.67
N GLU A 118 -4.85 -20.08 -11.72
CA GLU A 118 -3.40 -20.25 -11.82
C GLU A 118 -2.81 -19.47 -13.00
N LYS A 119 -3.48 -19.47 -14.14
CA LYS A 119 -3.08 -18.71 -15.33
C LYS A 119 -3.05 -17.22 -15.07
N SER A 120 -4.06 -16.67 -14.41
CA SER A 120 -4.15 -15.25 -14.06
C SER A 120 -3.05 -14.85 -13.08
N LEU A 121 -2.86 -15.63 -12.02
CA LEU A 121 -1.85 -15.37 -11.00
C LEU A 121 -0.44 -15.48 -11.57
N ASN A 122 -0.16 -16.48 -12.40
CA ASN A 122 1.13 -16.63 -13.07
C ASN A 122 1.42 -15.46 -14.02
N HIS A 123 0.42 -14.94 -14.73
CA HIS A 123 0.56 -13.73 -15.54
C HIS A 123 0.89 -12.51 -14.68
N ALA A 124 0.14 -12.27 -13.61
CA ALA A 124 0.37 -11.18 -12.70
C ALA A 124 1.76 -11.26 -12.03
N LEU A 125 2.18 -12.46 -11.60
CA LEU A 125 3.51 -12.67 -11.02
C LEU A 125 4.65 -12.35 -12.01
N LYS A 126 4.51 -12.63 -13.30
CA LYS A 126 5.50 -12.24 -14.32
C LYS A 126 5.62 -10.72 -14.42
N ILE A 127 4.49 -10.00 -14.42
CA ILE A 127 4.48 -8.54 -14.44
C ILE A 127 5.13 -7.97 -13.16
N LEU A 128 4.78 -8.53 -12.01
CA LEU A 128 5.36 -8.10 -10.73
C LEU A 128 6.87 -8.35 -10.68
N ALA A 129 7.34 -9.49 -11.20
CA ALA A 129 8.77 -9.80 -11.25
C ALA A 129 9.54 -8.79 -12.11
N GLN A 130 9.02 -8.47 -13.30
CA GLN A 130 9.62 -7.47 -14.17
C GLN A 130 9.66 -6.10 -13.50
N ARG A 131 8.52 -5.64 -12.97
CA ARG A 131 8.43 -4.35 -12.27
C ARG A 131 9.33 -4.30 -11.03
N ASN A 132 9.46 -5.42 -10.31
CA ASN A 132 10.32 -5.50 -9.13
C ASN A 132 11.81 -5.41 -9.50
N HIS A 133 12.20 -5.96 -10.64
CA HIS A 133 13.55 -5.81 -11.18
C HIS A 133 13.87 -4.34 -11.51
N ASP A 134 12.90 -3.62 -12.07
CA ASP A 134 13.06 -2.24 -12.54
C ASP A 134 12.88 -1.19 -11.41
N ARG A 135 12.58 -1.63 -10.18
CA ARG A 135 12.42 -0.73 -9.02
C ARG A 135 13.77 -0.23 -8.51
N GLU A 136 13.74 0.97 -7.95
CA GLU A 136 14.86 1.53 -7.17
C GLU A 136 15.29 0.59 -6.02
N TYR A 137 14.31 0.03 -5.31
CA TYR A 137 14.52 -0.95 -4.24
C TYR A 137 13.74 -2.23 -4.54
N SER A 138 14.45 -3.27 -4.94
CA SER A 138 13.83 -4.57 -5.19
C SER A 138 13.56 -5.33 -3.87
N VAL A 139 12.63 -6.26 -3.90
CA VAL A 139 12.35 -7.18 -2.79
C VAL A 139 12.43 -8.63 -3.27
N ASN A 140 12.64 -9.56 -2.31
CA ASN A 140 12.65 -10.98 -2.65
C ASN A 140 11.29 -11.41 -3.23
N MET A 141 11.32 -12.18 -4.33
CA MET A 141 10.13 -12.65 -5.02
C MET A 141 9.23 -13.54 -4.15
N ASP A 142 9.78 -14.26 -3.17
CA ASP A 142 8.97 -15.07 -2.26
C ASP A 142 8.11 -14.21 -1.32
N ILE A 143 8.58 -13.00 -1.01
CA ILE A 143 7.77 -12.02 -0.30
C ILE A 143 6.60 -11.56 -1.19
N ILE A 144 6.85 -11.25 -2.46
CA ILE A 144 5.81 -10.85 -3.41
C ILE A 144 4.76 -11.95 -3.57
N LYS A 145 5.18 -13.21 -3.77
CA LYS A 145 4.27 -14.37 -3.89
C LYS A 145 3.37 -14.50 -2.67
N ARG A 146 3.95 -14.43 -1.46
CA ARG A 146 3.18 -14.48 -0.21
C ARG A 146 2.11 -13.39 -0.12
N PHE A 147 2.41 -12.16 -0.55
CA PHE A 147 1.43 -11.09 -0.58
C PHE A 147 0.39 -11.25 -1.69
N VAL A 148 0.70 -11.92 -2.79
CA VAL A 148 -0.30 -12.33 -3.79
C VAL A 148 -1.28 -13.33 -3.19
N ASP A 149 -0.80 -14.32 -2.41
CA ASP A 149 -1.65 -15.27 -1.70
C ASP A 149 -2.53 -14.55 -0.65
N TYR A 150 -1.96 -13.61 0.11
CA TYR A 150 -2.75 -12.80 1.04
C TYR A 150 -3.83 -11.98 0.35
N HIS A 151 -3.60 -11.47 -0.85
CA HIS A 151 -4.61 -10.73 -1.60
C HIS A 151 -5.80 -11.62 -2.01
N LYS A 152 -5.55 -12.88 -2.32
CA LYS A 152 -6.59 -13.87 -2.63
C LYS A 152 -7.55 -14.06 -1.46
N ASP A 153 -7.02 -14.11 -0.25
CA ASP A 153 -7.77 -14.40 0.98
C ASP A 153 -8.22 -13.14 1.71
N PHE A 154 -7.86 -11.97 1.20
CA PHE A 154 -8.14 -10.68 1.85
C PHE A 154 -9.63 -10.36 1.82
N LYS A 155 -10.22 -10.21 3.00
CA LYS A 155 -11.59 -9.74 3.17
C LYS A 155 -11.57 -8.24 3.45
N ILE A 156 -12.24 -7.51 2.59
CA ILE A 156 -12.40 -6.07 2.77
C ILE A 156 -13.39 -5.84 3.91
N PRO A 157 -13.07 -4.99 4.90
CA PRO A 157 -13.98 -4.65 5.96
C PRO A 157 -15.26 -4.00 5.43
N ASP A 158 -16.38 -4.25 6.10
CA ASP A 158 -17.64 -3.56 5.82
C ASP A 158 -17.44 -2.03 5.91
N LYS A 159 -18.17 -1.30 5.08
CA LYS A 159 -18.12 0.18 4.98
C LYS A 159 -16.86 0.76 4.29
N VAL A 160 -15.95 -0.06 3.77
CA VAL A 160 -14.81 0.42 2.98
C VAL A 160 -15.14 0.31 1.50
N LYS A 161 -15.06 1.41 0.77
CA LYS A 161 -15.26 1.41 -0.68
C LYS A 161 -13.94 1.04 -1.38
N VAL A 162 -13.97 -0.04 -2.16
CA VAL A 162 -12.80 -0.49 -2.94
C VAL A 162 -12.94 -0.09 -4.40
N ILE A 163 -11.89 0.52 -4.91
CA ILE A 163 -11.80 1.02 -6.27
C ILE A 163 -10.56 0.40 -6.93
N SER A 164 -10.71 -0.04 -8.17
CA SER A 164 -9.56 -0.44 -8.97
C SER A 164 -8.74 0.79 -9.37
N SER A 165 -7.43 0.72 -9.30
CA SER A 165 -6.57 1.80 -9.81
C SER A 165 -6.68 2.00 -11.34
N ALA A 166 -7.30 1.06 -12.05
CA ALA A 166 -7.61 1.20 -13.47
C ALA A 166 -8.95 1.92 -13.75
N ASP A 167 -9.78 2.12 -12.74
CA ASP A 167 -10.98 2.95 -12.84
C ASP A 167 -10.59 4.42 -12.67
N LEU A 168 -10.15 5.02 -13.78
CA LEU A 168 -9.54 6.35 -13.77
C LEU A 168 -10.50 7.44 -13.26
N GLN A 169 -11.81 7.34 -13.56
CA GLN A 169 -12.78 8.34 -13.12
C GLN A 169 -12.98 8.29 -11.61
N GLN A 170 -13.28 7.13 -11.06
CA GLN A 170 -13.48 6.99 -9.62
C GLN A 170 -12.20 7.27 -8.83
N ALA A 171 -11.04 6.89 -9.38
CA ALA A 171 -9.76 7.21 -8.76
C ALA A 171 -9.50 8.73 -8.76
N GLN A 172 -9.81 9.43 -9.86
CA GLN A 172 -9.65 10.87 -9.97
C GLN A 172 -10.55 11.62 -8.98
N ASP A 173 -11.81 11.21 -8.84
CA ASP A 173 -12.74 11.81 -7.89
C ASP A 173 -12.18 11.77 -6.44
N ILE A 174 -11.52 10.66 -6.06
CA ILE A 174 -10.89 10.54 -4.74
C ILE A 174 -9.64 11.41 -4.63
N ILE A 175 -8.80 11.41 -5.67
CA ILE A 175 -7.60 12.25 -5.72
C ILE A 175 -7.98 13.72 -5.55
N ASP A 176 -9.00 14.17 -6.25
CA ASP A 176 -9.49 15.55 -6.18
C ASP A 176 -10.03 15.88 -4.78
N MET A 177 -10.70 14.94 -4.12
CA MET A 177 -11.11 15.11 -2.72
C MET A 177 -9.91 15.29 -1.78
N VAL A 178 -8.81 14.57 -2.00
CA VAL A 178 -7.59 14.67 -1.19
C VAL A 178 -6.87 16.00 -1.45
N LEU A 179 -6.68 16.36 -2.73
CA LEU A 179 -5.91 17.55 -3.13
C LEU A 179 -6.63 18.87 -2.85
N ASN A 180 -7.96 18.88 -2.90
CA ASN A 180 -8.79 20.07 -2.68
C ASN A 180 -9.34 20.17 -1.25
N TYR A 181 -8.90 19.30 -0.35
CA TYR A 181 -9.30 19.36 1.06
C TYR A 181 -8.78 20.66 1.71
N ARG A 182 -9.70 21.46 2.26
CA ARG A 182 -9.42 22.73 2.95
C ARG A 182 -9.93 22.71 4.39
#